data_48e3e1af151b153d9dea8417ab830311
#
_entry.id   48e3e1af151b153d9dea8417ab830311
#
_cell.length_a   1.000
_cell.length_b   1.000
_cell.length_c   1.000
_cell.angle_alpha   90.00
_cell.angle_beta   90.00
_cell.angle_gamma   90.00
#
_symmetry.space_group_name_H-M   'P 1'
#
loop_
_entity.id
_entity.type
_entity.pdbx_description
1 polymer ?
#
loop_
_entity_poly.entity_id
_entity_poly.type
_entity_poly.pdbx_seq_one_letter_code
_entity_poly.pdbx_strand_id
1 'polypeptide(L)'
;VLSICTAFKWLDSTSGTYQILNAASDSLYYFLPVVLAITASKRFKTNLFVSVTIAGALLYPNLSTLYDQGAKLTFLGIPFVLTAFKSSVFPIIFAILLLSYVEKLETKFLPESIRSRIAPFFSLITVVPITIMIFGPIGASLSNGIATVYSTIYNWNPTVAGGFIGALAQVMVVFGVHWGLFPIIFSNIEKLGFDTILAVFGPSIIAQSGATFGVFLKTKNPELKKITTPTTIMGFFGISEPAIYAVNLKFKKPFIMAIIGGGIGGAIAGATGARALAVAVAAVPTFPAYFGTGFVGFLVGYFGAFIIS
;
A
#
# COMPACT_ATOMS: atom_id res chain seq x y z
N VAL A 1 9.16 -11.45 10.33
CA VAL A 1 10.26 -12.24 10.92
C VAL A 1 11.23 -11.33 11.66
N LEU A 2 11.82 -10.30 11.02
CA LEU A 2 12.78 -9.39 11.68
C LEU A 2 12.23 -8.74 12.94
N SER A 3 11.00 -8.19 12.89
CA SER A 3 10.34 -7.58 14.05
C SER A 3 10.16 -8.57 15.22
N ILE A 4 9.97 -9.86 14.90
CA ILE A 4 9.89 -10.92 15.91
C ILE A 4 11.27 -11.15 16.52
N CYS A 5 12.30 -11.30 15.68
CA CYS A 5 13.67 -11.55 16.16
C CYS A 5 14.19 -10.41 17.03
N THR A 6 13.84 -9.15 16.71
CA THR A 6 14.22 -8.00 17.54
C THR A 6 13.40 -7.93 18.82
N ALA A 7 12.08 -8.19 18.78
CA ALA A 7 11.23 -8.20 19.97
C ALA A 7 11.68 -9.25 21.00
N PHE A 8 12.11 -10.43 20.54
CA PHE A 8 12.66 -11.48 21.41
C PHE A 8 14.15 -11.35 21.67
N LYS A 9 14.80 -10.25 21.22
CA LYS A 9 16.24 -10.01 21.36
C LYS A 9 17.14 -11.12 20.77
N TRP A 10 16.62 -11.86 19.79
CA TRP A 10 17.40 -12.88 19.06
C TRP A 10 18.34 -12.25 18.03
N LEU A 11 18.02 -11.03 17.59
CA LEU A 11 18.81 -10.30 16.61
C LEU A 11 18.87 -8.82 16.99
N ASP A 12 20.09 -8.30 17.11
CA ASP A 12 20.32 -6.89 17.37
C ASP A 12 20.10 -6.09 16.07
N SER A 13 19.35 -4.98 16.18
CA SER A 13 19.09 -4.06 15.07
C SER A 13 20.35 -3.41 14.49
N THR A 14 21.45 -3.36 15.25
CA THR A 14 22.75 -2.84 14.80
C THR A 14 23.61 -3.89 14.10
N SER A 15 23.23 -5.18 14.17
CA SER A 15 24.00 -6.27 13.57
C SER A 15 23.97 -6.23 12.04
N GLY A 16 25.08 -6.60 11.39
CA GLY A 16 25.14 -6.69 9.93
C GLY A 16 24.09 -7.64 9.35
N THR A 17 23.79 -8.74 10.05
CA THR A 17 22.72 -9.69 9.65
C THR A 17 21.36 -8.99 9.61
N TYR A 18 21.04 -8.21 10.65
CA TYR A 18 19.80 -7.44 10.67
C TYR A 18 19.74 -6.44 9.50
N GLN A 19 20.82 -5.67 9.28
CA GLN A 19 20.85 -4.66 8.24
C GLN A 19 20.64 -5.25 6.83
N ILE A 20 21.28 -6.40 6.53
CA ILE A 20 21.09 -7.08 5.24
C ILE A 20 19.67 -7.60 5.07
N LEU A 21 19.13 -8.27 6.09
CA LEU A 21 17.77 -8.81 6.03
C LEU A 21 16.71 -7.68 6.02
N ASN A 22 16.97 -6.59 6.73
CA ASN A 22 16.11 -5.41 6.71
C ASN A 22 16.09 -4.77 5.33
N ALA A 23 17.26 -4.58 4.72
CA ALA A 23 17.34 -4.07 3.35
C ALA A 23 16.57 -4.96 2.36
N ALA A 24 16.68 -6.29 2.47
CA ALA A 24 15.95 -7.22 1.63
C ALA A 24 14.43 -7.15 1.83
N SER A 25 13.96 -6.97 3.08
CA SER A 25 12.53 -6.91 3.39
C SER A 25 11.89 -5.55 3.10
N ASP A 26 12.65 -4.46 3.25
CA ASP A 26 12.15 -3.09 3.08
C ASP A 26 12.27 -2.57 1.64
N SER A 27 13.15 -3.19 0.83
CA SER A 27 13.47 -2.71 -0.52
C SER A 27 12.24 -2.53 -1.41
N LEU A 28 11.27 -3.42 -1.36
CA LEU A 28 10.04 -3.31 -2.14
C LEU A 28 9.27 -2.03 -1.82
N TYR A 29 9.16 -1.68 -0.54
CA TYR A 29 8.45 -0.49 -0.08
C TYR A 29 9.27 0.77 -0.37
N TYR A 30 10.56 0.74 -0.12
CA TYR A 30 11.46 1.86 -0.42
C TYR A 30 11.42 2.23 -1.91
N PHE A 31 11.51 1.21 -2.78
CA PHE A 31 11.48 1.37 -4.23
C PHE A 31 10.08 1.26 -4.85
N LEU A 32 9.02 1.38 -4.03
CA LEU A 32 7.63 1.33 -4.51
C LEU A 32 7.38 2.27 -5.71
N PRO A 33 7.88 3.52 -5.75
CA PRO A 33 7.74 4.37 -6.92
C PRO A 33 8.29 3.76 -8.21
N VAL A 34 9.40 2.99 -8.13
CA VAL A 34 9.99 2.32 -9.30
C VAL A 34 9.07 1.18 -9.80
N VAL A 35 8.55 0.36 -8.87
CA VAL A 35 7.62 -0.72 -9.22
C VAL A 35 6.34 -0.17 -9.83
N LEU A 36 5.83 0.94 -9.28
CA LEU A 36 4.65 1.62 -9.81
C LEU A 36 4.94 2.28 -11.17
N ALA A 37 6.13 2.85 -11.39
CA ALA A 37 6.51 3.39 -12.68
C ALA A 37 6.50 2.31 -13.78
N ILE A 38 7.01 1.11 -13.47
CA ILE A 38 7.00 -0.04 -14.39
C ILE A 38 5.56 -0.46 -14.75
N THR A 39 4.69 -0.56 -13.76
CA THR A 39 3.30 -0.97 -13.98
C THR A 39 2.48 0.12 -14.67
N ALA A 40 2.65 1.38 -14.27
CA ALA A 40 2.00 2.54 -14.88
C ALA A 40 2.47 2.75 -16.32
N SER A 41 3.76 2.55 -16.63
CA SER A 41 4.27 2.67 -17.99
C SER A 41 3.59 1.69 -18.95
N LYS A 42 3.37 0.45 -18.52
CA LYS A 42 2.62 -0.54 -19.30
C LYS A 42 1.16 -0.11 -19.50
N ARG A 43 0.53 0.44 -18.46
CA ARG A 43 -0.87 0.88 -18.51
C ARG A 43 -1.07 2.10 -19.40
N PHE A 44 -0.19 3.09 -19.31
CA PHE A 44 -0.27 4.34 -20.05
C PHE A 44 0.49 4.30 -21.38
N LYS A 45 1.15 3.16 -21.69
CA LYS A 45 1.90 2.92 -22.93
C LYS A 45 3.03 3.94 -23.12
N THR A 46 3.79 4.22 -22.07
CA THR A 46 4.96 5.11 -22.07
C THR A 46 6.26 4.33 -22.15
N ASN A 47 7.36 5.03 -22.47
CA ASN A 47 8.68 4.43 -22.45
C ASN A 47 9.06 3.95 -21.04
N LEU A 48 9.33 2.65 -20.91
CA LEU A 48 9.64 2.02 -19.63
C LEU A 48 10.90 2.62 -18.98
N PHE A 49 11.95 2.83 -19.76
CA PHE A 49 13.23 3.33 -19.22
C PHE A 49 13.10 4.77 -18.73
N VAL A 50 12.41 5.62 -19.48
CA VAL A 50 12.12 7.01 -19.06
C VAL A 50 11.27 6.99 -17.77
N SER A 51 10.25 6.15 -17.71
CA SER A 51 9.39 6.00 -16.53
C SER A 51 10.19 5.59 -15.28
N VAL A 52 11.08 4.61 -15.41
CA VAL A 52 11.96 4.15 -14.32
C VAL A 52 12.96 5.25 -13.94
N THR A 53 13.50 5.98 -14.91
CA THR A 53 14.43 7.09 -14.64
C THR A 53 13.74 8.23 -13.88
N ILE A 54 12.47 8.55 -14.20
CA ILE A 54 11.67 9.51 -13.42
C ILE A 54 11.54 9.04 -11.98
N ALA A 55 11.17 7.77 -11.75
CA ALA A 55 11.09 7.22 -10.39
C ALA A 55 12.44 7.27 -9.66
N GLY A 56 13.54 6.96 -10.34
CA GLY A 56 14.90 7.10 -9.82
C GLY A 56 15.26 8.54 -9.42
N ALA A 57 14.83 9.51 -10.23
CA ALA A 57 15.03 10.93 -9.93
C ALA A 57 14.27 11.36 -8.66
N LEU A 58 13.05 10.85 -8.45
CA LEU A 58 12.28 11.12 -7.21
C LEU A 58 12.93 10.51 -5.97
N LEU A 59 13.61 9.38 -6.12
CA LEU A 59 14.31 8.67 -5.03
C LEU A 59 15.78 9.09 -4.89
N TYR A 60 16.21 10.13 -5.61
CA TYR A 60 17.60 10.52 -5.60
C TYR A 60 18.07 10.91 -4.19
N PRO A 61 19.20 10.37 -3.68
CA PRO A 61 19.59 10.51 -2.28
C PRO A 61 19.65 11.94 -1.78
N ASN A 62 20.18 12.88 -2.61
CA ASN A 62 20.26 14.29 -2.24
C ASN A 62 18.87 14.91 -2.00
N LEU A 63 17.85 14.55 -2.78
CA LEU A 63 16.49 15.06 -2.54
C LEU A 63 15.93 14.56 -1.22
N SER A 64 16.20 13.29 -0.88
CA SER A 64 15.81 12.74 0.41
C SER A 64 16.50 13.47 1.56
N THR A 65 17.81 13.71 1.46
CA THR A 65 18.57 14.44 2.48
C THR A 65 18.08 15.89 2.62
N LEU A 66 17.79 16.57 1.53
CA LEU A 66 17.26 17.94 1.54
C LEU A 66 15.84 17.99 2.17
N TYR A 67 15.02 16.96 1.92
CA TYR A 67 13.72 16.83 2.57
C TYR A 67 13.87 16.65 4.09
N ASP A 68 14.75 15.74 4.52
CA ASP A 68 14.99 15.45 5.95
C ASP A 68 15.55 16.69 6.69
N GLN A 69 16.30 17.56 6.00
CA GLN A 69 16.80 18.82 6.51
C GLN A 69 15.77 19.97 6.51
N GLY A 70 14.60 19.77 5.92
CA GLY A 70 13.58 20.81 5.77
C GLY A 70 14.02 21.98 4.88
N ALA A 71 14.88 21.70 3.87
CA ALA A 71 15.46 22.70 3.01
C ALA A 71 14.40 23.44 2.19
N LYS A 72 14.48 24.78 2.18
CA LYS A 72 13.66 25.62 1.30
C LYS A 72 14.30 25.68 -0.08
N LEU A 73 13.68 25.10 -1.08
CA LEU A 73 14.20 24.99 -2.43
C LEU A 73 13.45 25.90 -3.39
N THR A 74 14.16 26.31 -4.44
CA THR A 74 13.57 27.04 -5.57
C THR A 74 13.98 26.36 -6.87
N PHE A 75 13.09 26.32 -7.84
CA PHE A 75 13.37 25.88 -9.19
C PHE A 75 13.09 27.05 -10.14
N LEU A 76 14.10 27.52 -10.86
CA LEU A 76 14.04 28.71 -11.72
C LEU A 76 13.47 29.94 -10.98
N GLY A 77 13.81 30.10 -9.68
CA GLY A 77 13.32 31.19 -8.84
C GLY A 77 11.93 30.96 -8.21
N ILE A 78 11.22 29.90 -8.56
CA ILE A 78 9.91 29.57 -8.02
C ILE A 78 10.10 28.70 -6.76
N PRO A 79 9.68 29.17 -5.57
CA PRO A 79 9.77 28.36 -4.35
C PRO A 79 8.79 27.19 -4.39
N PHE A 80 9.21 26.02 -3.89
CA PHE A 80 8.36 24.86 -3.75
C PHE A 80 8.65 24.09 -2.45
N VAL A 81 7.69 23.28 -2.03
CA VAL A 81 7.81 22.42 -0.85
C VAL A 81 8.19 21.02 -1.30
N LEU A 82 9.38 20.58 -0.90
CA LEU A 82 9.81 19.21 -1.15
C LEU A 82 9.00 18.24 -0.28
N THR A 83 8.64 17.10 -0.84
CA THR A 83 7.89 16.05 -0.15
C THR A 83 8.67 14.75 -0.14
N ALA A 84 8.35 13.84 0.79
CA ALA A 84 8.94 12.52 0.81
C ALA A 84 8.38 11.68 -0.37
N PHE A 85 9.28 11.19 -1.22
CA PHE A 85 8.91 10.34 -2.35
C PHE A 85 9.11 8.85 -2.07
N LYS A 86 9.91 8.48 -1.07
CA LYS A 86 10.05 7.10 -0.60
C LYS A 86 8.68 6.54 -0.23
N SER A 87 8.38 5.33 -0.63
CA SER A 87 7.09 4.67 -0.36
C SER A 87 5.84 5.43 -0.85
N SER A 88 6.01 6.48 -1.67
CA SER A 88 4.89 7.27 -2.19
C SER A 88 4.24 6.59 -3.39
N VAL A 89 2.93 6.82 -3.58
CA VAL A 89 2.13 6.21 -4.64
C VAL A 89 1.66 7.23 -5.66
N PHE A 90 1.03 8.30 -5.22
CA PHE A 90 0.36 9.25 -6.10
C PHE A 90 1.31 10.03 -7.03
N PRO A 91 2.44 10.57 -6.55
CA PRO A 91 3.31 11.40 -7.39
C PRO A 91 3.80 10.68 -8.63
N ILE A 92 4.23 9.40 -8.49
CA ILE A 92 4.75 8.64 -9.62
C ILE A 92 3.66 8.25 -10.62
N ILE A 93 2.45 7.94 -10.16
CA ILE A 93 1.32 7.63 -11.06
C ILE A 93 0.99 8.87 -11.91
N PHE A 94 0.91 10.04 -11.28
CA PHE A 94 0.67 11.30 -11.99
C PHE A 94 1.82 11.67 -12.93
N ALA A 95 3.07 11.39 -12.53
CA ALA A 95 4.24 11.59 -13.37
C ALA A 95 4.17 10.75 -14.66
N ILE A 96 3.85 9.46 -14.55
CA ILE A 96 3.77 8.58 -15.73
C ILE A 96 2.54 8.90 -16.59
N LEU A 97 1.45 9.33 -15.98
CA LEU A 97 0.31 9.86 -16.73
C LEU A 97 0.72 11.12 -17.53
N LEU A 98 1.41 12.09 -16.90
CA LEU A 98 1.95 13.26 -17.58
C LEU A 98 2.92 12.86 -18.69
N LEU A 99 3.82 11.92 -18.42
CA LEU A 99 4.75 11.39 -19.42
C LEU A 99 4.02 10.92 -20.67
N SER A 100 2.87 10.24 -20.52
CA SER A 100 2.09 9.77 -21.67
C SER A 100 1.59 10.91 -22.56
N TYR A 101 1.31 12.07 -22.00
CA TYR A 101 0.96 13.26 -22.79
C TYR A 101 2.18 13.92 -23.41
N VAL A 102 3.29 14.01 -22.67
CA VAL A 102 4.57 14.57 -23.17
C VAL A 102 5.07 13.76 -24.34
N GLU A 103 5.12 12.43 -24.25
CA GLU A 103 5.56 11.56 -25.36
C GLU A 103 4.66 11.68 -26.60
N LYS A 104 3.35 11.89 -26.43
CA LYS A 104 2.44 12.15 -27.56
C LYS A 104 2.77 13.50 -28.23
N LEU A 105 3.10 14.53 -27.44
CA LEU A 105 3.52 15.81 -28.00
C LEU A 105 4.87 15.68 -28.71
N GLU A 106 5.82 14.96 -28.13
CA GLU A 106 7.11 14.68 -28.75
C GLU A 106 6.98 13.94 -30.08
N THR A 107 6.04 12.98 -30.17
CA THR A 107 5.78 12.29 -31.44
C THR A 107 5.19 13.20 -32.51
N LYS A 108 4.51 14.27 -32.12
CA LYS A 108 3.91 15.24 -33.03
C LYS A 108 4.93 16.28 -33.53
N PHE A 109 5.84 16.71 -32.63
CA PHE A 109 6.74 17.84 -32.94
C PHE A 109 8.16 17.43 -33.32
N LEU A 110 8.63 16.25 -32.88
CA LEU A 110 9.99 15.79 -33.17
C LEU A 110 10.04 14.87 -34.39
N PRO A 111 10.93 15.17 -35.36
CA PRO A 111 11.20 14.28 -36.50
C PRO A 111 11.66 12.90 -36.00
N GLU A 112 11.25 11.84 -36.71
CA GLU A 112 11.52 10.46 -36.32
C GLU A 112 13.03 10.16 -36.19
N SER A 113 13.86 10.77 -37.04
CA SER A 113 15.30 10.59 -37.08
C SER A 113 16.03 10.99 -35.79
N ILE A 114 15.51 11.93 -35.02
CA ILE A 114 16.14 12.44 -33.79
C ILE A 114 15.33 12.09 -32.52
N ARG A 115 14.06 11.70 -32.68
CA ARG A 115 13.12 11.47 -31.58
C ARG A 115 13.67 10.49 -30.54
N SER A 116 14.18 9.34 -30.98
CA SER A 116 14.69 8.31 -30.07
C SER A 116 15.83 8.78 -29.15
N ARG A 117 16.58 9.80 -29.57
CA ARG A 117 17.72 10.34 -28.80
C ARG A 117 17.34 11.55 -27.95
N ILE A 118 16.44 12.38 -28.44
CA ILE A 118 16.14 13.70 -27.84
C ILE A 118 14.90 13.65 -26.95
N ALA A 119 13.87 12.86 -27.31
CA ALA A 119 12.63 12.76 -26.54
C ALA A 119 12.85 12.38 -25.08
N PRO A 120 13.66 11.36 -24.73
CA PRO A 120 13.87 11.03 -23.31
C PRO A 120 14.43 12.20 -22.48
N PHE A 121 15.27 13.04 -23.08
CA PHE A 121 15.83 14.22 -22.42
C PHE A 121 14.75 15.27 -22.14
N PHE A 122 13.92 15.60 -23.12
CA PHE A 122 12.80 16.54 -22.92
C PHE A 122 11.77 16.00 -21.96
N SER A 123 11.42 14.71 -22.06
CA SER A 123 10.54 14.05 -21.11
C SER A 123 11.05 14.20 -19.66
N LEU A 124 12.34 13.93 -19.40
CA LEU A 124 12.89 14.03 -18.04
C LEU A 124 12.92 15.47 -17.53
N ILE A 125 13.41 16.42 -18.34
CA ILE A 125 13.47 17.82 -17.95
C ILE A 125 12.09 18.42 -17.69
N THR A 126 11.05 17.91 -18.34
CA THR A 126 9.69 18.41 -18.15
C THR A 126 8.99 17.69 -17.00
N VAL A 127 9.00 16.36 -16.99
CA VAL A 127 8.17 15.57 -16.06
C VAL A 127 8.74 15.58 -14.64
N VAL A 128 10.08 15.51 -14.47
CA VAL A 128 10.68 15.45 -13.13
C VAL A 128 10.43 16.73 -12.32
N PRO A 129 10.70 17.95 -12.83
CA PRO A 129 10.39 19.17 -12.08
C PRO A 129 8.90 19.34 -11.78
N ILE A 130 8.04 19.10 -12.76
CA ILE A 130 6.58 19.19 -12.56
C ILE A 130 6.13 18.20 -11.48
N THR A 131 6.69 17.00 -11.48
CA THR A 131 6.36 16.00 -10.45
C THR A 131 6.80 16.46 -9.08
N ILE A 132 8.01 16.95 -8.92
CA ILE A 132 8.53 17.39 -7.62
C ILE A 132 7.74 18.61 -7.11
N MET A 133 7.48 19.59 -7.96
CA MET A 133 6.87 20.86 -7.57
C MET A 133 5.35 20.80 -7.42
N ILE A 134 4.67 19.96 -8.19
CA ILE A 134 3.20 19.94 -8.26
C ILE A 134 2.65 18.60 -7.75
N PHE A 135 3.06 17.50 -8.35
CA PHE A 135 2.47 16.20 -8.00
C PHE A 135 2.94 15.65 -6.65
N GLY A 136 4.14 16.05 -6.19
CA GLY A 136 4.61 15.78 -4.84
C GLY A 136 3.68 16.36 -3.78
N PRO A 137 3.50 17.70 -3.73
CA PRO A 137 2.57 18.35 -2.80
C PRO A 137 1.13 17.88 -2.93
N ILE A 138 0.62 17.66 -4.15
CA ILE A 138 -0.74 17.11 -4.36
C ILE A 138 -0.85 15.71 -3.77
N GLY A 139 0.12 14.84 -4.06
CA GLY A 139 0.14 13.47 -3.52
C GLY A 139 0.24 13.43 -2.00
N ALA A 140 1.07 14.30 -1.42
CA ALA A 140 1.16 14.46 0.03
C ALA A 140 -0.15 14.96 0.64
N SER A 141 -0.80 15.95 0.00
CA SER A 141 -2.10 16.47 0.44
C SER A 141 -3.20 15.43 0.38
N LEU A 142 -3.24 14.60 -0.67
CA LEU A 142 -4.17 13.48 -0.78
C LEU A 142 -3.94 12.45 0.33
N SER A 143 -2.68 12.04 0.56
CA SER A 143 -2.34 11.12 1.64
C SER A 143 -2.72 11.69 3.01
N ASN A 144 -2.38 12.94 3.28
CA ASN A 144 -2.74 13.62 4.54
C ASN A 144 -4.26 13.77 4.69
N GLY A 145 -4.99 14.02 3.62
CA GLY A 145 -6.45 14.08 3.61
C GLY A 145 -7.07 12.75 4.05
N ILE A 146 -6.61 11.65 3.48
CA ILE A 146 -7.05 10.28 3.86
C ILE A 146 -6.72 10.01 5.34
N ALA A 147 -5.49 10.37 5.78
CA ALA A 147 -5.07 10.23 7.18
C ALA A 147 -5.97 11.02 8.13
N THR A 148 -6.27 12.26 7.77
CA THR A 148 -7.10 13.14 8.59
C THR A 148 -8.53 12.62 8.70
N VAL A 149 -9.12 12.16 7.61
CA VAL A 149 -10.46 11.54 7.62
C VAL A 149 -10.47 10.31 8.53
N TYR A 150 -9.50 9.42 8.36
CA TYR A 150 -9.41 8.22 9.21
C TYR A 150 -9.22 8.60 10.68
N SER A 151 -8.25 9.46 11.01
CA SER A 151 -7.97 9.85 12.40
C SER A 151 -9.13 10.58 13.05
N THR A 152 -9.85 11.41 12.30
CA THR A 152 -11.06 12.07 12.79
C THR A 152 -12.15 11.08 13.18
N ILE A 153 -12.43 10.10 12.31
CA ILE A 153 -13.42 9.06 12.58
C ILE A 153 -12.92 8.16 13.73
N TYR A 154 -11.63 7.82 13.76
CA TYR A 154 -11.06 6.97 14.80
C TYR A 154 -11.08 7.64 16.17
N ASN A 155 -10.76 8.92 16.25
CA ASN A 155 -10.80 9.68 17.51
C ASN A 155 -12.24 9.92 18.00
N TRP A 156 -13.21 10.03 17.08
CA TRP A 156 -14.61 10.12 17.46
C TRP A 156 -15.14 8.77 17.97
N ASN A 157 -14.91 7.69 17.23
CA ASN A 157 -15.31 6.35 17.63
C ASN A 157 -14.44 5.28 16.92
N PRO A 158 -13.49 4.65 17.63
CA PRO A 158 -12.64 3.60 17.05
C PRO A 158 -13.38 2.41 16.47
N THR A 159 -14.54 2.06 17.04
CA THR A 159 -15.39 0.96 16.54
C THR A 159 -15.94 1.29 15.15
N VAL A 160 -16.44 2.51 14.98
CA VAL A 160 -16.99 2.98 13.69
C VAL A 160 -15.88 3.07 12.66
N ALA A 161 -14.73 3.64 13.02
CA ALA A 161 -13.57 3.72 12.12
C ALA A 161 -13.09 2.33 11.70
N GLY A 162 -12.99 1.39 12.65
CA GLY A 162 -12.61 0.01 12.40
C GLY A 162 -13.59 -0.71 11.50
N GLY A 163 -14.89 -0.54 11.75
CA GLY A 163 -15.95 -1.10 10.91
C GLY A 163 -15.93 -0.55 9.49
N PHE A 164 -15.75 0.76 9.35
CA PHE A 164 -15.67 1.42 8.05
C PHE A 164 -14.47 0.96 7.22
N ILE A 165 -13.26 1.00 7.80
CA ILE A 165 -12.05 0.52 7.14
C ILE A 165 -12.15 -0.98 6.88
N GLY A 166 -12.56 -1.79 7.86
CA GLY A 166 -12.70 -3.24 7.70
C GLY A 166 -13.67 -3.63 6.58
N ALA A 167 -14.76 -2.89 6.39
CA ALA A 167 -15.70 -3.11 5.29
C ALA A 167 -15.10 -2.68 3.93
N LEU A 168 -14.50 -1.48 3.87
CA LEU A 168 -14.05 -0.90 2.60
C LEU A 168 -12.66 -1.38 2.16
N ALA A 169 -11.86 -1.92 3.06
CA ALA A 169 -10.47 -2.30 2.79
C ALA A 169 -10.33 -3.15 1.52
N GLN A 170 -11.13 -4.19 1.37
CA GLN A 170 -11.01 -5.08 0.22
C GLN A 170 -11.61 -4.47 -1.06
N VAL A 171 -12.54 -3.54 -0.95
CA VAL A 171 -12.99 -2.71 -2.07
C VAL A 171 -11.83 -1.82 -2.53
N MET A 172 -11.12 -1.21 -1.59
CA MET A 172 -9.90 -0.42 -1.88
C MET A 172 -8.80 -1.28 -2.53
N VAL A 173 -8.67 -2.56 -2.12
CA VAL A 173 -7.72 -3.52 -2.75
C VAL A 173 -8.10 -3.76 -4.21
N VAL A 174 -9.37 -3.98 -4.51
CA VAL A 174 -9.85 -4.20 -5.90
C VAL A 174 -9.49 -3.04 -6.80
N PHE A 175 -9.58 -1.80 -6.33
CA PHE A 175 -9.22 -0.60 -7.08
C PHE A 175 -7.73 -0.21 -6.95
N GLY A 176 -6.94 -0.92 -6.14
CA GLY A 176 -5.52 -0.63 -5.91
C GLY A 176 -5.26 0.62 -5.05
N VAL A 177 -6.31 1.29 -4.55
CA VAL A 177 -6.17 2.56 -3.79
C VAL A 177 -5.73 2.36 -2.33
N HIS A 178 -5.79 1.13 -1.81
CA HIS A 178 -5.30 0.78 -0.47
C HIS A 178 -3.81 1.12 -0.26
N TRP A 179 -3.01 1.14 -1.32
CA TRP A 179 -1.61 1.58 -1.26
C TRP A 179 -1.45 3.03 -0.79
N GLY A 180 -2.48 3.85 -0.96
CA GLY A 180 -2.52 5.22 -0.43
C GLY A 180 -2.53 5.31 1.10
N LEU A 181 -2.87 4.22 1.80
CA LEU A 181 -2.81 4.15 3.27
C LEU A 181 -1.38 3.91 3.79
N PHE A 182 -0.50 3.31 3.00
CA PHE A 182 0.83 2.90 3.47
C PHE A 182 1.72 4.06 3.94
N PRO A 183 1.79 5.22 3.28
CA PRO A 183 2.54 6.37 3.80
C PRO A 183 2.09 6.79 5.20
N ILE A 184 0.78 6.67 5.49
CA ILE A 184 0.20 6.99 6.79
C ILE A 184 0.63 5.94 7.82
N ILE A 185 0.53 4.67 7.45
CA ILE A 185 0.94 3.53 8.28
C ILE A 185 2.42 3.65 8.68
N PHE A 186 3.30 3.94 7.71
CA PHE A 186 4.72 4.17 7.97
C PHE A 186 4.93 5.36 8.93
N SER A 187 4.28 6.49 8.67
CA SER A 187 4.36 7.67 9.53
C SER A 187 3.85 7.40 10.95
N ASN A 188 2.78 6.61 11.10
CA ASN A 188 2.26 6.24 12.41
C ASN A 188 3.26 5.38 13.20
N ILE A 189 3.82 4.34 12.57
CA ILE A 189 4.83 3.48 13.21
C ILE A 189 6.06 4.31 13.60
N GLU A 190 6.55 5.18 12.72
CA GLU A 190 7.72 6.00 12.98
C GLU A 190 7.50 7.00 14.13
N LYS A 191 6.36 7.69 14.14
CA LYS A 191 6.09 8.78 15.09
C LYS A 191 5.46 8.31 16.39
N LEU A 192 4.58 7.31 16.33
CA LEU A 192 3.78 6.85 17.47
C LEU A 192 4.27 5.51 18.02
N GLY A 193 5.10 4.78 17.27
CA GLY A 193 5.54 3.41 17.60
C GLY A 193 4.48 2.35 17.32
N PHE A 194 3.32 2.72 16.76
CA PHE A 194 2.24 1.79 16.39
C PHE A 194 1.34 2.37 15.31
N ASP A 195 0.58 1.46 14.67
CA ASP A 195 -0.46 1.82 13.70
C ASP A 195 -1.78 1.09 14.01
N THR A 196 -2.89 1.79 13.84
CA THR A 196 -4.23 1.25 14.06
C THR A 196 -4.92 0.83 12.74
N ILE A 197 -4.51 1.41 11.60
CA ILE A 197 -5.07 1.10 10.29
C ILE A 197 -4.83 -0.36 9.92
N LEU A 198 -3.58 -0.85 10.07
CA LEU A 198 -3.23 -2.24 9.80
C LEU A 198 -4.03 -3.21 10.68
N ALA A 199 -4.24 -2.85 11.96
CA ALA A 199 -4.97 -3.70 12.88
C ALA A 199 -6.45 -3.84 12.51
N VAL A 200 -7.12 -2.75 12.09
CA VAL A 200 -8.53 -2.82 11.66
C VAL A 200 -8.70 -3.31 10.22
N PHE A 201 -7.65 -3.20 9.40
CA PHE A 201 -7.61 -3.73 8.04
C PHE A 201 -7.47 -5.27 8.03
N GLY A 202 -6.75 -5.83 8.99
CA GLY A 202 -6.43 -7.27 9.06
C GLY A 202 -7.65 -8.20 8.97
N PRO A 203 -8.73 -7.98 9.74
CA PRO A 203 -9.95 -8.79 9.66
C PRO A 203 -10.56 -8.86 8.26
N SER A 204 -10.41 -7.82 7.43
CA SER A 204 -10.94 -7.82 6.07
C SER A 204 -10.18 -8.78 5.14
N ILE A 205 -8.89 -9.01 5.38
CA ILE A 205 -8.08 -9.93 4.60
C ILE A 205 -8.58 -11.35 4.79
N ILE A 206 -8.71 -11.77 6.06
CA ILE A 206 -9.14 -13.13 6.36
C ILE A 206 -10.62 -13.37 6.07
N ALA A 207 -11.44 -12.32 6.07
CA ALA A 207 -12.84 -12.38 5.64
C ALA A 207 -12.98 -12.87 4.19
N GLN A 208 -12.07 -12.45 3.29
CA GLN A 208 -12.07 -12.95 1.91
C GLN A 208 -11.83 -14.46 1.86
N SER A 209 -10.98 -14.97 2.73
CA SER A 209 -10.72 -16.40 2.85
C SER A 209 -11.89 -17.14 3.47
N GLY A 210 -12.55 -16.56 4.47
CA GLY A 210 -13.78 -17.12 5.07
C GLY A 210 -14.88 -17.27 4.02
N ALA A 211 -15.13 -16.23 3.24
CA ALA A 211 -16.10 -16.27 2.16
C ALA A 211 -15.75 -17.33 1.09
N THR A 212 -14.47 -17.44 0.72
CA THR A 212 -14.00 -18.47 -0.21
C THR A 212 -14.14 -19.88 0.39
N PHE A 213 -13.88 -20.04 1.67
CA PHE A 213 -14.09 -21.29 2.39
C PHE A 213 -15.57 -21.69 2.41
N GLY A 214 -16.48 -20.73 2.61
CA GLY A 214 -17.92 -20.95 2.48
C GLY A 214 -18.31 -21.48 1.08
N VAL A 215 -17.69 -20.95 0.02
CA VAL A 215 -17.86 -21.46 -1.35
C VAL A 215 -17.33 -22.89 -1.48
N PHE A 216 -16.16 -23.19 -0.88
CA PHE A 216 -15.58 -24.53 -0.87
C PHE A 216 -16.53 -25.56 -0.22
N LEU A 217 -17.11 -25.22 0.92
CA LEU A 217 -18.01 -26.12 1.63
C LEU A 217 -19.30 -26.39 0.84
N LYS A 218 -19.82 -25.37 0.17
CA LYS A 218 -21.10 -25.44 -0.54
C LYS A 218 -20.99 -26.04 -1.95
N THR A 219 -19.85 -25.93 -2.60
CA THR A 219 -19.70 -26.38 -3.99
C THR A 219 -19.53 -27.90 -4.10
N LYS A 220 -20.20 -28.49 -5.10
CA LYS A 220 -19.97 -29.88 -5.52
C LYS A 220 -19.02 -29.99 -6.72
N ASN A 221 -18.63 -28.86 -7.32
CA ASN A 221 -17.75 -28.82 -8.50
C ASN A 221 -16.29 -29.08 -8.08
N PRO A 222 -15.65 -30.17 -8.54
CA PRO A 222 -14.26 -30.49 -8.18
C PRO A 222 -13.25 -29.43 -8.65
N GLU A 223 -13.46 -28.82 -9.82
CA GLU A 223 -12.56 -27.78 -10.34
C GLU A 223 -12.62 -26.51 -9.48
N LEU A 224 -13.82 -26.15 -9.00
CA LEU A 224 -13.94 -25.02 -8.09
C LEU A 224 -13.31 -25.32 -6.72
N LYS A 225 -13.38 -26.56 -6.24
CA LYS A 225 -12.68 -26.98 -5.01
C LYS A 225 -11.15 -26.87 -5.14
N LYS A 226 -10.57 -27.21 -6.29
CA LYS A 226 -9.14 -27.07 -6.56
C LYS A 226 -8.67 -25.60 -6.48
N ILE A 227 -9.55 -24.66 -6.84
CA ILE A 227 -9.24 -23.23 -6.77
C ILE A 227 -9.46 -22.70 -5.34
N THR A 228 -10.59 -23.05 -4.71
CA THR A 228 -10.97 -22.49 -3.40
C THR A 228 -10.07 -22.96 -2.26
N THR A 229 -9.52 -24.18 -2.32
CA THR A 229 -8.64 -24.70 -1.26
C THR A 229 -7.38 -23.88 -1.08
N PRO A 230 -6.50 -23.71 -2.10
CA PRO A 230 -5.29 -22.91 -1.94
C PRO A 230 -5.59 -21.44 -1.67
N THR A 231 -6.64 -20.89 -2.26
CA THR A 231 -7.00 -19.47 -2.05
C THR A 231 -7.47 -19.19 -0.63
N THR A 232 -8.18 -20.13 0.00
CA THR A 232 -8.54 -20.04 1.43
C THR A 232 -7.29 -20.06 2.31
N ILE A 233 -6.34 -20.97 2.03
CA ILE A 233 -5.10 -21.09 2.81
C ILE A 233 -4.25 -19.84 2.68
N MET A 234 -4.14 -19.26 1.49
CA MET A 234 -3.34 -18.05 1.24
C MET A 234 -3.74 -16.86 2.11
N GLY A 235 -5.03 -16.73 2.46
CA GLY A 235 -5.46 -15.65 3.33
C GLY A 235 -4.91 -15.72 4.77
N PHE A 236 -4.64 -16.92 5.29
CA PHE A 236 -3.94 -17.06 6.58
C PHE A 236 -2.48 -16.56 6.50
N PHE A 237 -1.93 -16.43 5.31
CA PHE A 237 -0.64 -15.80 5.03
C PHE A 237 -0.77 -14.33 4.61
N GLY A 238 -1.96 -13.74 4.72
CA GLY A 238 -2.18 -12.32 4.43
C GLY A 238 -2.40 -11.99 2.94
N ILE A 239 -2.61 -13.00 2.10
CA ILE A 239 -2.78 -12.84 0.65
C ILE A 239 -4.25 -13.04 0.30
N SER A 240 -4.98 -11.95 0.07
CA SER A 240 -6.43 -11.96 -0.20
C SER A 240 -6.79 -11.90 -1.69
N GLU A 241 -5.87 -11.45 -2.54
CA GLU A 241 -6.11 -11.22 -3.96
C GLU A 241 -6.60 -12.46 -4.72
N PRO A 242 -6.02 -13.67 -4.52
CA PRO A 242 -6.54 -14.86 -5.17
C PRO A 242 -7.99 -15.19 -4.78
N ALA A 243 -8.35 -14.99 -3.51
CA ALA A 243 -9.72 -15.19 -3.05
C ALA A 243 -10.68 -14.16 -3.67
N ILE A 244 -10.25 -12.90 -3.76
CA ILE A 244 -11.03 -11.82 -4.37
C ILE A 244 -11.29 -12.11 -5.84
N TYR A 245 -10.23 -12.27 -6.64
CA TYR A 245 -10.34 -12.29 -8.10
C TYR A 245 -10.76 -13.64 -8.67
N ALA A 246 -10.29 -14.76 -8.11
CA ALA A 246 -10.63 -16.08 -8.64
C ALA A 246 -12.02 -16.57 -8.18
N VAL A 247 -12.50 -16.10 -7.01
CA VAL A 247 -13.74 -16.65 -6.39
C VAL A 247 -14.74 -15.55 -6.06
N ASN A 248 -14.42 -14.66 -5.12
CA ASN A 248 -15.43 -13.85 -4.44
C ASN A 248 -16.08 -12.80 -5.37
N LEU A 249 -15.32 -12.10 -6.19
CA LEU A 249 -15.86 -11.16 -7.19
C LEU A 249 -16.65 -11.88 -8.28
N LYS A 250 -16.20 -13.07 -8.69
CA LYS A 250 -16.89 -13.86 -9.72
C LYS A 250 -18.29 -14.24 -9.30
N PHE A 251 -18.48 -14.61 -8.02
CA PHE A 251 -19.78 -15.01 -7.49
C PHE A 251 -20.54 -13.87 -6.79
N LYS A 252 -19.93 -12.71 -6.59
CA LYS A 252 -20.47 -11.49 -5.98
C LYS A 252 -20.92 -11.67 -4.51
N LYS A 253 -21.81 -12.63 -4.22
CA LYS A 253 -22.31 -12.88 -2.85
C LYS A 253 -21.18 -13.13 -1.83
N PRO A 254 -20.18 -14.00 -2.09
CA PRO A 254 -19.05 -14.16 -1.19
C PRO A 254 -18.29 -12.86 -0.94
N PHE A 255 -18.12 -12.01 -1.96
CA PHE A 255 -17.46 -10.72 -1.78
C PHE A 255 -18.23 -9.78 -0.84
N ILE A 256 -19.57 -9.75 -0.95
CA ILE A 256 -20.43 -8.97 -0.04
C ILE A 256 -20.34 -9.51 1.39
N MET A 257 -20.35 -10.84 1.57
CA MET A 257 -20.21 -11.45 2.90
C MET A 257 -18.84 -11.12 3.50
N ALA A 258 -17.77 -11.13 2.70
CA ALA A 258 -16.45 -10.73 3.15
C ALA A 258 -16.38 -9.24 3.55
N ILE A 259 -17.09 -8.34 2.86
CA ILE A 259 -17.24 -6.94 3.27
C ILE A 259 -17.91 -6.85 4.65
N ILE A 260 -18.99 -7.58 4.86
CA ILE A 260 -19.73 -7.60 6.13
C ILE A 260 -18.86 -8.17 7.25
N GLY A 261 -18.26 -9.33 7.04
CA GLY A 261 -17.37 -9.98 8.01
C GLY A 261 -16.14 -9.12 8.34
N GLY A 262 -15.52 -8.53 7.33
CA GLY A 262 -14.42 -7.59 7.48
C GLY A 262 -14.82 -6.33 8.28
N GLY A 263 -16.00 -5.80 8.02
CA GLY A 263 -16.56 -4.66 8.76
C GLY A 263 -16.80 -4.98 10.24
N ILE A 264 -17.41 -6.12 10.54
CA ILE A 264 -17.66 -6.56 11.94
C ILE A 264 -16.32 -6.82 12.65
N GLY A 265 -15.40 -7.57 12.01
CA GLY A 265 -14.10 -7.85 12.59
C GLY A 265 -13.26 -6.61 12.80
N GLY A 266 -13.27 -5.66 11.84
CA GLY A 266 -12.62 -4.38 11.97
C GLY A 266 -13.21 -3.52 13.09
N ALA A 267 -14.54 -3.54 13.26
CA ALA A 267 -15.21 -2.86 14.36
C ALA A 267 -14.78 -3.41 15.73
N ILE A 268 -14.66 -4.72 15.87
CA ILE A 268 -14.17 -5.38 17.10
C ILE A 268 -12.71 -4.97 17.37
N ALA A 269 -11.83 -5.03 16.35
CA ALA A 269 -10.45 -4.61 16.49
C ALA A 269 -10.33 -3.14 16.88
N GLY A 270 -11.12 -2.25 16.26
CA GLY A 270 -11.19 -0.84 16.60
C GLY A 270 -11.68 -0.60 18.02
N ALA A 271 -12.78 -1.26 18.44
CA ALA A 271 -13.35 -1.15 19.78
C ALA A 271 -12.36 -1.50 20.89
N THR A 272 -11.48 -2.45 20.64
CA THR A 272 -10.47 -2.89 21.62
C THR A 272 -9.16 -2.10 21.54
N GLY A 273 -9.06 -1.12 20.64
CA GLY A 273 -7.86 -0.33 20.44
C GLY A 273 -6.67 -1.15 19.92
N ALA A 274 -6.94 -2.15 19.08
CA ALA A 274 -5.93 -3.00 18.50
C ALA A 274 -4.89 -2.21 17.69
N ARG A 275 -3.63 -2.62 17.77
CA ARG A 275 -2.49 -1.92 17.20
C ARG A 275 -1.52 -2.86 16.51
N ALA A 276 -0.93 -2.41 15.42
CA ALA A 276 0.24 -3.03 14.81
C ALA A 276 1.50 -2.29 15.29
N LEU A 277 2.49 -3.01 15.81
CA LEU A 277 3.76 -2.47 16.32
C LEU A 277 4.85 -2.41 15.24
N ALA A 278 4.57 -2.96 14.07
CA ALA A 278 5.46 -2.94 12.92
C ALA A 278 4.61 -2.96 11.63
N VAL A 279 5.21 -2.53 10.53
CA VAL A 279 4.56 -2.63 9.22
C VAL A 279 4.55 -4.10 8.79
N ALA A 280 3.46 -4.78 9.08
CA ALA A 280 3.25 -6.18 8.71
C ALA A 280 1.78 -6.40 8.34
N VAL A 281 1.55 -6.97 7.15
CA VAL A 281 0.20 -7.38 6.76
C VAL A 281 -0.30 -8.43 7.75
N ALA A 282 -1.57 -8.31 8.17
CA ALA A 282 -2.16 -9.22 9.13
C ALA A 282 -2.27 -10.64 8.55
N ALA A 283 -1.52 -11.54 9.15
CA ALA A 283 -1.42 -12.94 8.79
C ALA A 283 -1.05 -13.76 10.04
N VAL A 284 -1.35 -15.04 10.06
CA VAL A 284 -0.98 -15.87 11.22
C VAL A 284 0.50 -15.79 11.57
N PRO A 285 1.45 -15.84 10.61
CA PRO A 285 2.87 -15.69 10.91
C PRO A 285 3.29 -14.31 11.42
N THR A 286 2.48 -13.27 11.19
CA THR A 286 2.79 -11.90 11.57
C THR A 286 2.04 -11.42 12.82
N PHE A 287 1.25 -12.27 13.47
CA PHE A 287 0.56 -11.92 14.72
C PHE A 287 1.46 -11.33 15.80
N PRO A 288 2.74 -11.72 15.96
CA PRO A 288 3.63 -11.05 16.89
C PRO A 288 3.78 -9.54 16.67
N ALA A 289 3.59 -9.04 15.43
CA ALA A 289 3.59 -7.60 15.17
C ALA A 289 2.35 -6.88 15.75
N TYR A 290 1.37 -7.61 16.25
CA TYR A 290 0.13 -7.09 16.82
C TYR A 290 0.04 -7.34 18.35
N PHE A 291 1.10 -7.89 18.98
CA PHE A 291 1.12 -8.10 20.41
C PHE A 291 1.09 -6.77 21.15
N GLY A 292 0.19 -6.65 22.12
CA GLY A 292 0.04 -5.45 22.91
C GLY A 292 -1.43 -5.08 23.12
N THR A 293 -1.70 -3.78 23.18
CA THR A 293 -3.07 -3.27 23.41
C THR A 293 -4.03 -3.79 22.34
N GLY A 294 -5.15 -4.36 22.80
CA GLY A 294 -6.21 -4.84 21.93
C GLY A 294 -5.93 -6.13 21.14
N PHE A 295 -4.81 -6.84 21.42
CA PHE A 295 -4.44 -8.05 20.67
C PHE A 295 -5.53 -9.15 20.72
N VAL A 296 -6.12 -9.39 21.89
CA VAL A 296 -7.22 -10.37 22.01
C VAL A 296 -8.41 -9.95 21.14
N GLY A 297 -8.77 -8.67 21.17
CA GLY A 297 -9.84 -8.14 20.31
C GLY A 297 -9.48 -8.22 18.82
N PHE A 298 -8.20 -7.99 18.46
CA PHE A 298 -7.73 -8.23 17.10
C PHE A 298 -7.93 -9.70 16.69
N LEU A 299 -7.57 -10.67 17.52
CA LEU A 299 -7.77 -12.10 17.24
C LEU A 299 -9.26 -12.45 17.10
N VAL A 300 -10.10 -11.95 18.02
CA VAL A 300 -11.54 -12.15 17.96
C VAL A 300 -12.12 -11.55 16.68
N GLY A 301 -11.71 -10.33 16.31
CA GLY A 301 -12.12 -9.67 15.08
C GLY A 301 -11.62 -10.42 13.84
N TYR A 302 -10.36 -10.89 13.84
CA TYR A 302 -9.74 -11.61 12.74
C TYR A 302 -10.45 -12.95 12.48
N PHE A 303 -10.52 -13.83 13.47
CA PHE A 303 -11.19 -15.14 13.31
C PHE A 303 -12.70 -15.02 13.23
N GLY A 304 -13.31 -14.03 13.91
CA GLY A 304 -14.73 -13.72 13.78
C GLY A 304 -15.09 -13.33 12.36
N ALA A 305 -14.28 -12.50 11.71
CA ALA A 305 -14.46 -12.12 10.32
C ALA A 305 -14.42 -13.33 9.38
N PHE A 306 -13.52 -14.29 9.61
CA PHE A 306 -13.45 -15.54 8.84
C PHE A 306 -14.74 -16.38 8.97
N ILE A 307 -15.27 -16.48 10.19
CA ILE A 307 -16.46 -17.32 10.47
C ILE A 307 -17.74 -16.68 9.93
N ILE A 308 -17.86 -15.36 10.02
CA ILE A 308 -19.05 -14.61 9.60
C ILE A 308 -19.15 -14.52 8.07
N SER A 309 -18.02 -14.53 7.38
CA SER A 309 -17.96 -14.40 5.92
C SER A 309 -18.34 -15.67 5.20
#